data_157759927916404a973b8b1f603e3a1c
#
_entry.id   157759927916404a973b8b1f603e3a1c
#
_cell.length_a   1.000
_cell.length_b   1.000
_cell.length_c   1.000
_cell.angle_alpha   90.00
_cell.angle_beta   90.00
_cell.angle_gamma   90.00
#
_symmetry.space_group_name_H-M   'P 1'
#
loop_
_entity.id
_entity.type
_entity.pdbx_description
1 polymer ?
#
loop_
_entity_poly.entity_id
_entity_poly.type
_entity_poly.pdbx_seq_one_letter_code
_entity_poly.pdbx_strand_id
1 'polypeptide(L)'
;MAYIRDIMSKNVITISKDKSGLEAAKLLLEKDVSFLVIVEGQNPIGILSEADYVKKIASLDKRPSDVTVSEIMSPKFRWVEPTTTIEDAIQKMLNHKIRRLVVLEDQKLAGVITQTDLVAHLRSKLLIE
;
A
#
# COMPACT_ATOMS: atom_id res chain seq x y z
N MET A 1 14.19 1.63 20.88
CA MET A 1 13.91 0.90 19.63
C MET A 1 12.65 1.48 18.99
N ALA A 2 12.67 1.69 17.70
CA ALA A 2 11.52 2.27 17.00
C ALA A 2 10.68 1.17 16.35
N TYR A 3 9.38 1.35 16.37
CA TYR A 3 8.39 0.41 15.84
C TYR A 3 7.61 1.03 14.69
N ILE A 4 7.02 0.20 13.88
CA ILE A 4 6.22 0.65 12.72
C ILE A 4 5.12 1.61 13.16
N ARG A 5 4.46 1.36 14.28
CA ARG A 5 3.40 2.25 14.78
C ARG A 5 3.84 3.70 15.00
N ASP A 6 5.15 3.90 15.19
CA ASP A 6 5.70 5.24 15.45
C ASP A 6 5.82 6.08 14.18
N ILE A 7 5.87 5.43 13.00
CA ILE A 7 6.11 6.13 11.73
C ILE A 7 5.10 5.79 10.64
N MET A 8 4.22 4.81 10.83
CA MET A 8 3.23 4.43 9.82
C MET A 8 2.24 5.56 9.55
N SER A 9 1.68 5.58 8.35
CA SER A 9 0.56 6.45 8.03
C SER A 9 -0.74 5.76 8.43
N LYS A 10 -1.58 6.46 9.19
CA LYS A 10 -2.92 6.00 9.55
C LYS A 10 -3.96 6.45 8.55
N ASN A 11 -3.61 7.39 7.68
CA ASN A 11 -4.50 7.90 6.65
C ASN A 11 -4.40 7.04 5.40
N VAL A 12 -4.98 5.85 5.46
CA VAL A 12 -4.94 4.89 4.37
C VAL A 12 -6.09 5.18 3.40
N ILE A 13 -5.76 5.30 2.12
CA ILE A 13 -6.79 5.51 1.09
C ILE A 13 -7.28 4.14 0.65
N THR A 14 -8.58 3.92 0.81
CA THR A 14 -9.22 2.63 0.51
C THR A 14 -10.23 2.77 -0.60
N ILE A 15 -10.57 1.64 -1.23
CA ILE A 15 -11.59 1.59 -2.26
C ILE A 15 -12.26 0.21 -2.25
N SER A 16 -13.51 0.15 -2.68
CA SER A 16 -14.26 -1.10 -2.82
C SER A 16 -13.81 -1.86 -4.07
N LYS A 17 -13.83 -3.18 -3.98
CA LYS A 17 -13.47 -4.07 -5.10
C LYS A 17 -14.38 -3.93 -6.32
N ASP A 18 -15.60 -3.41 -6.13
CA ASP A 18 -16.60 -3.30 -7.19
C ASP A 18 -16.47 -2.04 -8.02
N LYS A 19 -15.62 -1.10 -7.63
CA LYS A 19 -15.37 0.11 -8.39
C LYS A 19 -14.58 -0.21 -9.65
N SER A 20 -14.67 0.68 -10.64
CA SER A 20 -13.93 0.49 -11.90
C SER A 20 -12.46 0.86 -11.74
N GLY A 21 -11.63 0.31 -12.63
CA GLY A 21 -10.23 0.71 -12.70
C GLY A 21 -10.07 2.21 -12.97
N LEU A 22 -11.00 2.81 -13.70
CA LEU A 22 -10.96 4.25 -13.96
C LEU A 22 -11.22 5.06 -12.68
N GLU A 23 -12.22 4.68 -11.89
CA GLU A 23 -12.50 5.34 -10.62
C GLU A 23 -11.31 5.26 -9.67
N ALA A 24 -10.66 4.09 -9.62
CA ALA A 24 -9.48 3.90 -8.79
C ALA A 24 -8.30 4.75 -9.27
N ALA A 25 -8.09 4.84 -10.59
CA ALA A 25 -7.03 5.68 -11.15
C ALA A 25 -7.24 7.15 -10.79
N LYS A 26 -8.49 7.62 -10.88
CA LYS A 26 -8.82 8.99 -10.50
C LYS A 26 -8.58 9.25 -9.02
N LEU A 27 -8.86 8.27 -8.17
CA LEU A 27 -8.64 8.38 -6.74
C LEU A 27 -7.14 8.43 -6.41
N LEU A 28 -6.32 7.62 -7.08
CA LEU A 28 -4.86 7.68 -6.94
C LEU A 28 -4.34 9.08 -7.25
N LEU A 29 -4.83 9.67 -8.34
CA LEU A 29 -4.42 11.00 -8.77
C LEU A 29 -4.91 12.07 -7.81
N GLU A 30 -6.18 12.01 -7.41
CA GLU A 30 -6.79 12.98 -6.50
C GLU A 30 -6.10 13.02 -5.15
N LYS A 31 -5.78 11.86 -4.61
CA LYS A 31 -5.14 11.73 -3.29
C LYS A 31 -3.62 11.79 -3.33
N ASP A 32 -3.04 11.84 -4.53
CA ASP A 32 -1.59 11.88 -4.74
C ASP A 32 -0.88 10.75 -4.01
N VAL A 33 -1.39 9.54 -4.21
CA VAL A 33 -0.80 8.32 -3.63
C VAL A 33 -0.48 7.32 -4.75
N SER A 34 0.46 6.41 -4.48
CA SER A 34 0.91 5.43 -5.48
C SER A 34 0.15 4.10 -5.39
N PHE A 35 -0.66 3.92 -4.36
CA PHE A 35 -1.42 2.68 -4.17
C PHE A 35 -2.66 2.92 -3.33
N LEU A 36 -3.60 1.99 -3.44
CA LEU A 36 -4.83 1.96 -2.66
C LEU A 36 -4.92 0.59 -1.98
N VAL A 37 -5.57 0.56 -0.81
CA VAL A 37 -5.90 -0.70 -0.15
C VAL A 37 -7.36 -1.01 -0.44
N ILE A 38 -7.63 -2.21 -0.93
CA ILE A 38 -8.98 -2.67 -1.22
C ILE A 38 -9.50 -3.37 0.01
N VAL A 39 -10.65 -2.95 0.50
CA VAL A 39 -11.23 -3.48 1.74
C VAL A 39 -12.65 -4.01 1.54
N GLU A 40 -13.00 -5.01 2.34
CA GLU A 40 -14.38 -5.41 2.58
C GLU A 40 -14.63 -5.15 4.06
N GLY A 41 -15.45 -4.13 4.35
CA GLY A 41 -15.56 -3.64 5.72
C GLY A 41 -14.23 -3.07 6.18
N GLN A 42 -13.67 -3.64 7.24
CA GLN A 42 -12.35 -3.25 7.77
C GLN A 42 -11.23 -4.21 7.36
N ASN A 43 -11.56 -5.25 6.60
CA ASN A 43 -10.61 -6.28 6.23
C ASN A 43 -9.98 -5.96 4.87
N PRO A 44 -8.67 -5.78 4.80
CA PRO A 44 -8.01 -5.60 3.51
C PRO A 44 -8.00 -6.92 2.73
N ILE A 45 -8.34 -6.85 1.45
CA ILE A 45 -8.39 -8.00 0.56
C ILE A 45 -7.41 -7.89 -0.60
N GLY A 46 -6.76 -6.76 -0.76
CA GLY A 46 -5.79 -6.57 -1.83
C GLY A 46 -5.20 -5.19 -1.82
N ILE A 47 -4.22 -5.00 -2.70
CA ILE A 47 -3.59 -3.72 -2.98
C ILE A 47 -3.67 -3.45 -4.47
N LEU A 48 -3.89 -2.20 -4.84
CA LEU A 48 -3.86 -1.74 -6.22
C LEU A 48 -2.82 -0.62 -6.32
N SER A 49 -1.80 -0.84 -7.13
CA SER A 49 -0.70 0.11 -7.29
C SER A 49 -0.59 0.58 -8.75
N GLU A 50 0.21 1.62 -8.96
CA GLU A 50 0.51 2.11 -10.30
C GLU A 50 1.06 0.99 -11.20
N ALA A 51 1.85 0.08 -10.65
CA ALA A 51 2.40 -1.04 -11.41
C ALA A 51 1.31 -1.96 -11.97
N ASP A 52 0.18 -2.10 -11.26
CA ASP A 52 -0.94 -2.91 -11.73
C ASP A 52 -1.53 -2.34 -13.02
N TYR A 53 -1.57 -1.01 -13.14
CA TYR A 53 -2.06 -0.35 -14.36
C TYR A 53 -1.16 -0.62 -15.55
N VAL A 54 0.15 -0.64 -15.34
CA VAL A 54 1.09 -0.98 -16.41
C VAL A 54 0.93 -2.43 -16.82
N LYS A 55 0.91 -3.33 -15.84
CA LYS A 55 0.94 -4.78 -16.09
C LYS A 55 -0.39 -5.34 -16.58
N LYS A 56 -1.51 -4.81 -16.09
CA LYS A 56 -2.82 -5.44 -16.26
C LYS A 56 -3.80 -4.61 -17.10
N ILE A 57 -3.45 -3.39 -17.42
CA ILE A 57 -4.27 -2.50 -18.23
C ILE A 57 -3.49 -2.05 -19.47
N ALA A 58 -2.45 -1.25 -19.30
CA ALA A 58 -1.71 -0.68 -20.40
C ALA A 58 -1.04 -1.74 -21.29
N SER A 59 -0.35 -2.71 -20.68
CA SER A 59 0.34 -3.76 -21.45
C SER A 59 -0.61 -4.69 -22.19
N LEU A 60 -1.87 -4.76 -21.77
CA LEU A 60 -2.89 -5.61 -22.37
C LEU A 60 -3.86 -4.83 -23.26
N ASP A 61 -3.60 -3.55 -23.47
CA ASP A 61 -4.42 -2.64 -24.29
C ASP A 61 -5.89 -2.64 -23.85
N LYS A 62 -6.10 -2.63 -22.54
CA LYS A 62 -7.44 -2.56 -21.94
C LYS A 62 -7.79 -1.13 -21.57
N ARG A 63 -9.08 -0.84 -21.50
CA ARG A 63 -9.56 0.45 -21.01
C ARG A 63 -9.82 0.35 -19.51
N PRO A 64 -9.36 1.32 -18.71
CA PRO A 64 -9.60 1.30 -17.26
C PRO A 64 -11.07 1.22 -16.88
N SER A 65 -11.97 1.82 -17.69
CA SER A 65 -13.40 1.80 -17.43
C SER A 65 -14.04 0.43 -17.66
N ASP A 66 -13.36 -0.48 -18.35
CA ASP A 66 -13.89 -1.81 -18.68
C ASP A 66 -13.48 -2.89 -17.69
N VAL A 67 -12.70 -2.55 -16.67
CA VAL A 67 -12.22 -3.50 -15.67
C VAL A 67 -12.64 -3.04 -14.27
N THR A 68 -12.82 -4.00 -13.37
CA THR A 68 -13.10 -3.71 -11.96
C THR A 68 -11.80 -3.74 -11.15
N VAL A 69 -11.82 -3.07 -10.00
CA VAL A 69 -10.70 -3.11 -9.04
C VAL A 69 -10.37 -4.56 -8.69
N SER A 70 -11.39 -5.39 -8.47
CA SER A 70 -11.22 -6.80 -8.16
C SER A 70 -10.38 -7.55 -9.21
N GLU A 71 -10.55 -7.21 -10.50
CA GLU A 71 -9.82 -7.87 -11.58
C GLU A 71 -8.35 -7.48 -11.66
N ILE A 72 -8.01 -6.28 -11.22
CA ILE A 72 -6.65 -5.74 -11.39
C ILE A 72 -5.87 -5.60 -10.09
N MET A 73 -6.50 -5.74 -8.94
CA MET A 73 -5.80 -5.70 -7.66
C MET A 73 -4.87 -6.90 -7.48
N SER A 74 -3.89 -6.75 -6.60
CA SER A 74 -3.03 -7.83 -6.17
C SER A 74 -3.58 -8.37 -4.84
N PRO A 75 -4.13 -9.60 -4.80
CA PRO A 75 -4.74 -10.13 -3.58
C PRO A 75 -3.71 -10.62 -2.57
N LYS A 76 -2.49 -10.88 -3.01
CA LYS A 76 -1.42 -11.36 -2.13
C LYS A 76 -0.53 -10.19 -1.77
N PHE A 77 -0.90 -9.47 -0.72
CA PHE A 77 -0.11 -8.36 -0.21
C PHE A 77 0.67 -8.79 1.03
N ARG A 78 1.79 -8.11 1.28
CA ARG A 78 2.58 -8.34 2.49
C ARG A 78 2.15 -7.37 3.56
N TRP A 79 2.21 -7.81 4.82
CA TRP A 79 1.78 -7.00 5.94
C TRP A 79 2.67 -7.21 7.16
N VAL A 80 2.59 -6.28 8.08
CA VAL A 80 3.30 -6.32 9.36
C VAL A 80 2.34 -5.87 10.46
N GLU A 81 2.72 -6.13 11.71
CA GLU A 81 1.98 -5.63 12.87
C GLU A 81 2.54 -4.28 13.29
N PRO A 82 1.78 -3.46 14.04
CA PRO A 82 2.27 -2.16 14.53
C PRO A 82 3.52 -2.28 15.39
N THR A 83 3.70 -3.40 16.08
CA THR A 83 4.85 -3.66 16.96
C THR A 83 6.06 -4.23 16.22
N THR A 84 5.99 -4.39 14.92
CA THR A 84 7.14 -4.79 14.11
C THR A 84 8.20 -3.70 14.20
N THR A 85 9.46 -4.09 14.34
CA THR A 85 10.56 -3.12 14.36
C THR A 85 10.79 -2.56 12.97
N ILE A 86 11.38 -1.37 12.91
CA ILE A 86 11.70 -0.74 11.63
C ILE A 86 12.70 -1.61 10.85
N GLU A 87 13.68 -2.18 11.53
CA GLU A 87 14.68 -3.06 10.90
C GLU A 87 14.01 -4.27 10.23
N ASP A 88 13.06 -4.90 10.92
CA ASP A 88 12.36 -6.07 10.39
C ASP A 88 11.47 -5.70 9.18
N ALA A 89 10.85 -4.53 9.23
CA ALA A 89 10.05 -4.05 8.10
C ALA A 89 10.93 -3.77 6.88
N ILE A 90 12.09 -3.15 7.09
CA ILE A 90 13.07 -2.91 6.02
C ILE A 90 13.50 -4.24 5.41
N GLN A 91 13.84 -5.21 6.25
CA GLN A 91 14.28 -6.52 5.78
C GLN A 91 13.19 -7.21 4.97
N LYS A 92 11.94 -7.10 5.40
CA LYS A 92 10.81 -7.68 4.68
C LYS A 92 10.62 -7.05 3.30
N MET A 93 10.76 -5.72 3.21
CA MET A 93 10.69 -5.03 1.92
C MET A 93 11.82 -5.46 0.98
N LEU A 94 13.02 -5.59 1.50
CA LEU A 94 14.18 -6.03 0.72
C LEU A 94 14.02 -7.48 0.25
N ASN A 95 13.58 -8.36 1.14
CA ASN A 95 13.43 -9.79 0.81
C ASN A 95 12.39 -10.02 -0.28
N HIS A 96 11.32 -9.24 -0.29
CA HIS A 96 10.22 -9.39 -1.24
C HIS A 96 10.25 -8.38 -2.38
N LYS A 97 11.24 -7.49 -2.40
CA LYS A 97 11.42 -6.44 -3.43
C LYS A 97 10.16 -5.59 -3.58
N ILE A 98 9.62 -5.17 -2.44
CA ILE A 98 8.41 -4.34 -2.38
C ILE A 98 8.72 -3.02 -1.68
N ARG A 99 7.91 -2.00 -1.94
CA ARG A 99 8.12 -0.64 -1.44
C ARG A 99 7.07 -0.21 -0.43
N ARG A 100 6.17 -1.11 -0.04
CA ARG A 100 5.09 -0.81 0.89
C ARG A 100 4.64 -2.05 1.62
N LEU A 101 4.14 -1.85 2.83
CA LEU A 101 3.55 -2.92 3.64
C LEU A 101 2.24 -2.40 4.22
N VAL A 102 1.25 -3.27 4.25
CA VAL A 102 0.02 -3.01 4.98
C VAL A 102 0.29 -3.28 6.46
N VAL A 103 -0.26 -2.47 7.34
CA VAL A 103 -0.15 -2.68 8.78
C VAL A 103 -1.48 -3.18 9.29
N LEU A 104 -1.48 -4.36 9.87
CA LEU A 104 -2.67 -5.00 10.42
C LEU A 104 -2.55 -5.13 11.93
N GLU A 105 -3.63 -4.82 12.63
CA GLU A 105 -3.77 -5.07 14.05
C GLU A 105 -5.05 -5.89 14.25
N ASP A 106 -4.91 -7.07 14.83
CA ASP A 106 -6.03 -8.01 14.99
C ASP A 106 -6.73 -8.27 13.65
N GLN A 107 -5.93 -8.42 12.57
CA GLN A 107 -6.39 -8.68 11.21
C GLN A 107 -7.17 -7.54 10.57
N LYS A 108 -7.20 -6.38 11.21
CA LYS A 108 -7.86 -5.18 10.68
C LYS A 108 -6.82 -4.17 10.21
N LEU A 109 -7.20 -3.39 9.22
CA LEU A 109 -6.32 -2.37 8.66
C LEU A 109 -6.04 -1.29 9.70
N ALA A 110 -4.77 -1.15 10.10
CA ALA A 110 -4.33 -0.14 11.06
C ALA A 110 -3.56 1.00 10.39
N GLY A 111 -2.91 0.73 9.27
CA GLY A 111 -2.12 1.74 8.58
C GLY A 111 -1.36 1.15 7.41
N VAL A 112 -0.46 1.94 6.87
CA VAL A 112 0.50 1.50 5.84
C VAL A 112 1.86 2.10 6.17
N ILE A 113 2.90 1.41 5.73
CA ILE A 113 4.28 1.89 5.81
C ILE A 113 4.90 1.78 4.43
N THR A 114 5.56 2.84 3.98
CA THR A 114 6.16 2.89 2.65
C THR A 114 7.67 3.10 2.76
N GLN A 115 8.35 2.83 1.66
CA GLN A 115 9.78 3.12 1.56
C GLN A 115 10.07 4.59 1.84
N THR A 116 9.20 5.49 1.39
CA THR A 116 9.32 6.93 1.64
C THR A 116 9.28 7.23 3.14
N ASP A 117 8.38 6.58 3.89
CA ASP A 117 8.31 6.75 5.34
C ASP A 117 9.60 6.32 6.01
N LEU A 118 10.18 5.21 5.56
CA LEU A 118 11.44 4.71 6.11
C LEU A 118 12.61 5.65 5.80
N VAL A 119 12.66 6.16 4.58
CA VAL A 119 13.69 7.13 4.19
C VAL A 119 13.57 8.41 5.02
N ALA A 120 12.35 8.90 5.22
CA ALA A 120 12.12 10.09 6.05
C ALA A 120 12.55 9.86 7.50
N HIS A 121 12.29 8.68 8.04
CA HIS A 121 12.71 8.32 9.38
C HIS A 121 14.25 8.29 9.49
N LEU A 122 14.93 7.68 8.54
CA LEU A 122 16.40 7.62 8.51
C LEU A 122 17.00 9.02 8.38
N ARG A 123 16.41 9.86 7.54
CA ARG A 123 16.86 11.24 7.41
C ARG A 123 16.77 11.98 8.73
N SER A 124 15.67 11.82 9.44
CA SER A 124 15.47 12.48 10.75
C SER A 124 16.55 12.06 11.73
N LYS A 125 16.96 10.80 11.73
CA LYS A 125 18.03 10.30 12.59
C LYS A 125 19.38 10.86 12.20
N LEU A 126 19.65 10.97 10.91
CA LEU A 126 20.93 11.52 10.42
C LEU A 126 21.09 13.01 10.75
N LEU A 127 19.99 13.76 10.79
CA LEU A 127 20.03 15.19 11.11
C LEU A 127 20.29 15.47 12.58
N ILE A 128 20.02 14.51 13.45
CA ILE A 128 20.24 14.66 14.89
C ILE A 128 21.72 14.50 15.24
N GLU A 129 22.46 13.80 14.42
CA GLU A 129 23.89 13.60 14.59
C GLU A 129 24.69 14.70 13.92
#